data_aff2ceac4585843f0ed5a6e7fed6a0c1
#
_entry.id   aff2ceac4585843f0ed5a6e7fed6a0c1
#
_cell.length_a   1.000
_cell.length_b   1.000
_cell.length_c   1.000
_cell.angle_alpha   90.00
_cell.angle_beta   90.00
_cell.angle_gamma   90.00
#
_symmetry.space_group_name_H-M   'P 1'
#
loop_
_entity.id
_entity.type
_entity.pdbx_description
1 polymer ?
#
loop_
_entity_poly.entity_id
_entity_poly.type
_entity_poly.pdbx_seq_one_letter_code
_entity_poly.pdbx_strand_id
1 'polypeptide(L)'
;MKSSHKSGFTLVEVLVSILLTGLAFMLFLQALNTGKNVRVKSELRTRQSALLNSIENLIRARRFDENNLAPWTSAVSLGVDSNETSIDQFDDVDDFNNYNTASILDYPGFSYDIKVFYSEPEILTGVNAGKHFFIYSDDQTNYKSIAISVSHLTLNTLNDTLIITPKP
;
A
#
# COMPACT_ATOMS: atom_id res chain seq x y z
N MET A 1 20.26 43.46 -62.57
CA MET A 1 20.87 42.76 -61.50
C MET A 1 20.17 43.21 -60.19
N LYS A 2 19.45 42.33 -59.48
CA LYS A 2 18.72 42.65 -58.27
C LYS A 2 19.67 42.44 -57.12
N SER A 3 20.11 43.50 -56.43
CA SER A 3 20.98 43.44 -55.25
C SER A 3 20.18 42.81 -54.10
N SER A 4 20.57 41.61 -53.67
CA SER A 4 20.03 40.96 -52.48
C SER A 4 20.70 41.58 -51.25
N HIS A 5 19.97 42.40 -50.49
CA HIS A 5 20.43 42.87 -49.19
C HIS A 5 20.41 41.68 -48.23
N LYS A 6 21.58 41.24 -47.83
CA LYS A 6 21.73 40.29 -46.71
C LYS A 6 21.60 41.10 -45.44
N SER A 7 20.46 40.99 -44.73
CA SER A 7 20.35 41.57 -43.39
C SER A 7 21.12 40.67 -42.42
N GLY A 8 22.04 41.25 -41.63
CA GLY A 8 22.72 40.57 -40.55
C GLY A 8 21.89 40.63 -39.29
N PHE A 9 22.11 39.68 -38.38
CA PHE A 9 21.47 39.68 -37.06
C PHE A 9 21.90 40.90 -36.24
N THR A 10 20.94 41.47 -35.50
CA THR A 10 21.23 42.54 -34.57
C THR A 10 21.77 41.97 -33.27
N LEU A 11 22.61 42.72 -32.52
CA LEU A 11 23.14 42.31 -31.20
C LEU A 11 22.02 41.99 -30.21
N VAL A 12 20.92 42.75 -30.27
CA VAL A 12 19.72 42.53 -29.42
C VAL A 12 19.04 41.21 -29.73
N GLU A 13 18.93 40.83 -30.99
CA GLU A 13 18.30 39.58 -31.45
C GLU A 13 19.13 38.38 -30.97
N VAL A 14 20.44 38.44 -30.97
CA VAL A 14 21.31 37.40 -30.45
C VAL A 14 21.17 37.29 -28.93
N LEU A 15 21.14 38.40 -28.20
CA LEU A 15 20.95 38.38 -26.76
C LEU A 15 19.59 37.78 -26.34
N VAL A 16 18.53 38.19 -27.01
CA VAL A 16 17.18 37.64 -26.76
C VAL A 16 17.12 36.15 -27.08
N SER A 17 17.75 35.72 -28.16
CA SER A 17 17.80 34.30 -28.55
C SER A 17 18.53 33.45 -27.50
N ILE A 18 19.68 33.92 -26.97
CA ILE A 18 20.42 33.23 -25.94
C ILE A 18 19.59 33.13 -24.65
N LEU A 19 18.91 34.22 -24.24
CA LEU A 19 18.08 34.28 -23.06
C LEU A 19 16.89 33.30 -23.17
N LEU A 20 16.18 33.31 -24.30
CA LEU A 20 15.07 32.39 -24.57
C LEU A 20 15.52 30.92 -24.56
N THR A 21 16.66 30.65 -25.21
CA THR A 21 17.22 29.29 -25.27
C THR A 21 17.61 28.83 -23.85
N GLY A 22 18.20 29.70 -23.02
CA GLY A 22 18.52 29.39 -21.63
C GLY A 22 17.30 29.08 -20.78
N LEU A 23 16.22 29.86 -20.92
CA LEU A 23 14.95 29.60 -20.23
C LEU A 23 14.33 28.27 -20.70
N ALA A 24 14.30 28.00 -21.99
CA ALA A 24 13.77 26.76 -22.56
C ALA A 24 14.55 25.54 -22.01
N PHE A 25 15.89 25.64 -21.94
CA PHE A 25 16.73 24.58 -21.41
C PHE A 25 16.49 24.34 -19.91
N MET A 26 16.31 25.40 -19.13
CA MET A 26 15.98 25.30 -17.70
C MET A 26 14.65 24.56 -17.48
N LEU A 27 13.60 24.92 -18.23
CA LEU A 27 12.30 24.25 -18.15
C LEU A 27 12.40 22.78 -18.57
N PHE A 28 13.18 22.48 -19.58
CA PHE A 28 13.42 21.10 -20.03
C PHE A 28 14.10 20.27 -18.92
N LEU A 29 15.13 20.79 -18.25
CA LEU A 29 15.79 20.11 -17.15
C LEU A 29 14.83 19.88 -15.96
N GLN A 30 13.96 20.84 -15.63
CA GLN A 30 12.94 20.67 -14.60
C GLN A 30 11.96 19.58 -14.97
N ALA A 31 11.50 19.53 -16.21
CA ALA A 31 10.58 18.49 -16.69
C ALA A 31 11.21 17.09 -16.61
N LEU A 32 12.48 16.95 -16.98
CA LEU A 32 13.21 15.67 -16.86
C LEU A 32 13.34 15.22 -15.40
N ASN A 33 13.69 16.14 -14.49
CA ASN A 33 13.82 15.81 -13.09
C ASN A 33 12.47 15.39 -12.45
N THR A 34 11.39 16.10 -12.80
CA THR A 34 10.03 15.75 -12.37
C THR A 34 9.64 14.37 -12.90
N GLY A 35 9.89 14.11 -14.18
CA GLY A 35 9.61 12.82 -14.80
C GLY A 35 10.34 11.65 -14.12
N LYS A 36 11.62 11.83 -13.76
CA LYS A 36 12.40 10.85 -13.02
C LYS A 36 11.78 10.56 -11.64
N ASN A 37 11.42 11.61 -10.88
CA ASN A 37 10.83 11.48 -9.56
C ASN A 37 9.46 10.77 -9.59
N VAL A 38 8.63 11.08 -10.58
CA VAL A 38 7.33 10.40 -10.79
C VAL A 38 7.55 8.92 -11.08
N ARG A 39 8.50 8.57 -11.94
CA ARG A 39 8.82 7.18 -12.27
C ARG A 39 9.27 6.39 -11.04
N VAL A 40 10.18 6.93 -10.23
CA VAL A 40 10.66 6.28 -9.00
C VAL A 40 9.50 6.07 -8.01
N LYS A 41 8.67 7.08 -7.79
CA LYS A 41 7.49 6.94 -6.92
C LYS A 41 6.48 5.91 -7.44
N SER A 42 6.28 5.84 -8.75
CA SER A 42 5.39 4.86 -9.37
C SER A 42 5.91 3.43 -9.17
N GLU A 43 7.21 3.21 -9.34
CA GLU A 43 7.85 1.91 -9.11
C GLU A 43 7.72 1.49 -7.65
N LEU A 44 7.99 2.39 -6.70
CA LEU A 44 7.84 2.11 -5.27
C LEU A 44 6.39 1.77 -4.90
N ARG A 45 5.39 2.46 -5.48
CA ARG A 45 3.97 2.14 -5.26
C ARG A 45 3.60 0.76 -5.80
N THR A 46 4.13 0.37 -6.96
CA THR A 46 3.93 -0.97 -7.51
C THR A 46 4.49 -2.04 -6.56
N ARG A 47 5.68 -1.82 -6.01
CA ARG A 47 6.29 -2.71 -5.01
C ARG A 47 5.47 -2.75 -3.72
N GLN A 48 4.95 -1.60 -3.25
CA GLN A 48 4.09 -1.52 -2.08
C GLN A 48 2.82 -2.36 -2.25
N SER A 49 2.16 -2.25 -3.40
CA SER A 49 0.95 -3.05 -3.72
C SER A 49 1.28 -4.53 -3.87
N ALA A 50 2.42 -4.88 -4.47
CA ALA A 50 2.85 -6.26 -4.59
C ALA A 50 3.11 -6.90 -3.22
N LEU A 51 3.74 -6.16 -2.30
CA LEU A 51 3.96 -6.62 -0.93
C LEU A 51 2.63 -6.82 -0.19
N LEU A 52 1.70 -5.85 -0.28
CA LEU A 52 0.38 -5.97 0.32
C LEU A 52 -0.34 -7.24 -0.18
N ASN A 53 -0.42 -7.42 -1.51
CA ASN A 53 -1.04 -8.61 -2.10
C ASN A 53 -0.36 -9.93 -1.67
N SER A 54 0.96 -9.91 -1.48
CA SER A 54 1.70 -11.08 -0.98
C SER A 54 1.28 -11.44 0.44
N ILE A 55 1.18 -10.45 1.32
CA ILE A 55 0.74 -10.63 2.71
C ILE A 55 -0.73 -11.12 2.74
N GLU A 56 -1.61 -10.51 1.96
CA GLU A 56 -3.00 -10.93 1.86
C GLU A 56 -3.14 -12.40 1.44
N ASN A 57 -2.39 -12.81 0.42
CA ASN A 57 -2.41 -14.18 -0.06
C ASN A 57 -1.85 -15.16 0.98
N LEU A 58 -0.84 -14.76 1.73
CA LEU A 58 -0.28 -15.56 2.80
C LEU A 58 -1.32 -15.80 3.90
N ILE A 59 -2.02 -14.74 4.35
CA ILE A 59 -3.07 -14.82 5.36
C ILE A 59 -4.26 -15.66 4.86
N ARG A 60 -4.72 -15.43 3.62
CA ARG A 60 -5.83 -16.21 3.01
C ARG A 60 -5.54 -17.71 2.87
N ALA A 61 -4.27 -18.09 2.85
CA ALA A 61 -3.87 -19.49 2.78
C ALA A 61 -3.96 -20.21 4.13
N ARG A 62 -4.07 -19.47 5.24
CA ARG A 62 -4.13 -20.03 6.60
C ARG A 62 -5.53 -20.48 6.99
N ARG A 63 -5.61 -21.26 8.07
CA ARG A 63 -6.87 -21.64 8.71
C ARG A 63 -7.52 -20.40 9.36
N PHE A 64 -8.81 -20.48 9.63
CA PHE A 64 -9.52 -19.39 10.31
C PHE A 64 -9.10 -19.26 11.78
N ASP A 65 -8.88 -20.40 12.43
CA ASP A 65 -8.61 -20.52 13.88
C ASP A 65 -7.95 -21.88 14.12
N GLU A 66 -7.22 -22.04 15.21
CA GLU A 66 -6.70 -23.33 15.67
C GLU A 66 -7.83 -24.36 15.91
N ASN A 67 -8.94 -23.89 16.47
CA ASN A 67 -10.12 -24.70 16.65
C ASN A 67 -10.80 -24.96 15.30
N ASN A 68 -11.10 -26.22 15.02
CA ASN A 68 -11.81 -26.56 13.78
C ASN A 68 -13.30 -26.17 13.82
N LEU A 69 -13.85 -25.93 15.00
CA LEU A 69 -15.24 -25.56 15.23
C LEU A 69 -15.30 -24.56 16.40
N ALA A 70 -16.37 -23.74 16.41
CA ALA A 70 -16.65 -22.86 17.56
C ALA A 70 -16.78 -23.68 18.87
N PRO A 71 -16.36 -23.13 20.03
CA PRO A 71 -15.94 -21.73 20.19
C PRO A 71 -14.53 -21.46 19.66
N TRP A 72 -14.38 -20.31 19.01
CA TRP A 72 -13.10 -19.83 18.47
C TRP A 72 -12.18 -19.33 19.59
N THR A 73 -10.94 -19.03 19.25
CA THR A 73 -9.99 -18.35 20.16
C THR A 73 -10.57 -17.05 20.69
N SER A 74 -10.42 -16.76 21.98
CA SER A 74 -11.00 -15.55 22.57
C SER A 74 -10.36 -14.28 21.99
N ALA A 75 -11.12 -13.17 21.87
CA ALA A 75 -10.64 -11.92 21.32
C ALA A 75 -9.38 -11.37 22.00
N VAL A 76 -9.23 -11.63 23.32
CA VAL A 76 -8.07 -11.21 24.11
C VAL A 76 -6.86 -12.14 23.95
N SER A 77 -7.05 -13.32 23.37
CA SER A 77 -6.01 -14.33 23.17
C SER A 77 -5.55 -14.43 21.72
N LEU A 78 -6.11 -13.60 20.81
CA LEU A 78 -5.65 -13.56 19.42
C LEU A 78 -4.18 -13.18 19.35
N GLY A 79 -3.35 -13.99 18.74
CA GLY A 79 -1.92 -13.76 18.57
C GLY A 79 -1.13 -15.04 18.43
N VAL A 80 0.15 -14.89 18.25
CA VAL A 80 1.11 -15.98 17.97
C VAL A 80 1.13 -17.00 19.11
N ASP A 81 1.07 -18.24 18.75
CA ASP A 81 1.15 -19.36 19.68
C ASP A 81 2.56 -19.61 20.22
N SER A 82 2.63 -20.28 21.38
CA SER A 82 3.88 -20.47 22.13
C SER A 82 5.00 -21.21 21.37
N ASN A 83 4.65 -21.94 20.32
CA ASN A 83 5.61 -22.73 19.51
C ASN A 83 5.96 -22.06 18.18
N GLU A 84 5.40 -20.89 17.89
CA GLU A 84 5.56 -20.16 16.65
C GLU A 84 6.43 -18.93 16.86
N THR A 85 7.54 -18.85 16.18
CA THR A 85 8.53 -17.78 16.33
C THR A 85 8.76 -16.98 15.06
N SER A 86 8.21 -17.43 13.94
CA SER A 86 8.38 -16.81 12.63
C SER A 86 7.12 -16.96 11.79
N ILE A 87 6.90 -16.02 10.88
CA ILE A 87 5.74 -15.97 9.99
C ILE A 87 5.52 -17.26 9.15
N ASP A 88 6.57 -18.01 8.91
CA ASP A 88 6.50 -19.27 8.18
C ASP A 88 5.83 -20.39 9.00
N GLN A 89 5.84 -20.25 10.33
CA GLN A 89 5.26 -21.20 11.27
C GLN A 89 3.78 -20.89 11.57
N PHE A 90 3.33 -19.67 11.31
CA PHE A 90 1.95 -19.24 11.51
C PHE A 90 1.01 -20.17 10.75
N ASP A 91 0.10 -20.82 11.44
CA ASP A 91 -0.76 -21.83 10.82
C ASP A 91 -2.23 -21.40 10.75
N ASP A 92 -2.61 -20.35 11.48
CA ASP A 92 -3.94 -19.76 11.40
C ASP A 92 -3.90 -18.21 11.25
N VAL A 93 -5.08 -17.58 11.24
CA VAL A 93 -5.23 -16.16 10.95
C VAL A 93 -4.88 -15.29 12.16
N ASP A 94 -5.12 -15.75 13.35
CA ASP A 94 -4.90 -14.96 14.55
C ASP A 94 -3.43 -14.82 14.94
N ASP A 95 -2.55 -15.70 14.49
CA ASP A 95 -1.09 -15.57 14.62
C ASP A 95 -0.56 -14.25 14.06
N PHE A 96 -1.25 -13.71 13.06
CA PHE A 96 -0.88 -12.41 12.48
C PHE A 96 -1.24 -11.22 13.35
N ASN A 97 -1.95 -11.41 14.49
CA ASN A 97 -2.36 -10.29 15.31
C ASN A 97 -1.17 -9.58 15.95
N ASN A 98 -1.11 -8.26 15.77
CA ASN A 98 -0.01 -7.39 16.19
C ASN A 98 1.36 -7.78 15.60
N TYR A 99 1.37 -8.56 14.51
CA TYR A 99 2.61 -8.88 13.81
C TYR A 99 3.06 -7.68 12.98
N ASN A 100 4.29 -7.25 13.20
CA ASN A 100 4.88 -6.14 12.47
C ASN A 100 6.34 -6.42 12.13
N THR A 101 6.82 -5.81 11.06
CA THR A 101 8.22 -5.82 10.70
C THR A 101 8.66 -4.45 10.22
N ALA A 102 9.79 -3.98 10.74
CA ALA A 102 10.39 -2.72 10.36
C ALA A 102 11.38 -2.85 9.18
N SER A 103 11.74 -4.08 8.79
CA SER A 103 12.68 -4.33 7.70
C SER A 103 12.37 -5.66 7.02
N ILE A 104 12.23 -5.62 5.71
CA ILE A 104 11.96 -6.79 4.86
C ILE A 104 13.12 -6.91 3.89
N LEU A 105 13.79 -8.07 3.89
CA LEU A 105 15.01 -8.28 3.11
C LEU A 105 14.81 -8.03 1.60
N ASP A 106 13.70 -8.52 1.06
CA ASP A 106 13.37 -8.40 -0.38
C ASP A 106 12.73 -7.05 -0.74
N TYR A 107 12.30 -6.27 0.27
CA TYR A 107 11.64 -4.98 0.11
C TYR A 107 12.30 -3.91 1.00
N PRO A 108 13.55 -3.51 0.70
CA PRO A 108 14.26 -2.54 1.54
C PRO A 108 13.51 -1.20 1.62
N GLY A 109 13.40 -0.68 2.83
CA GLY A 109 12.68 0.58 3.13
C GLY A 109 11.17 0.42 3.30
N PHE A 110 10.62 -0.78 3.14
CA PHE A 110 9.23 -1.08 3.48
C PHE A 110 9.11 -1.70 4.86
N SER A 111 7.98 -1.45 5.48
CA SER A 111 7.53 -2.06 6.73
C SER A 111 6.05 -2.37 6.64
N TYR A 112 5.57 -3.31 7.44
CA TYR A 112 4.14 -3.57 7.56
C TYR A 112 3.73 -3.83 9.00
N ASP A 113 2.46 -3.60 9.27
CA ASP A 113 1.76 -3.86 10.53
C ASP A 113 0.44 -4.57 10.22
N ILE A 114 0.11 -5.59 11.00
CA ILE A 114 -1.09 -6.39 10.82
C ILE A 114 -1.84 -6.45 12.15
N LYS A 115 -3.16 -6.23 12.10
CA LYS A 115 -4.05 -6.37 13.25
C LYS A 115 -5.21 -7.27 12.90
N VAL A 116 -5.48 -8.25 13.76
CA VAL A 116 -6.60 -9.18 13.63
C VAL A 116 -7.59 -8.91 14.75
N PHE A 117 -8.87 -8.85 14.43
CA PHE A 117 -9.94 -8.68 15.39
C PHE A 117 -11.23 -9.31 14.89
N TYR A 118 -12.11 -9.68 15.80
CA TYR A 118 -13.44 -10.14 15.43
C TYR A 118 -14.30 -8.98 14.94
N SER A 119 -15.18 -9.28 14.02
CA SER A 119 -16.10 -8.30 13.43
C SER A 119 -17.48 -8.90 13.16
N GLU A 120 -18.47 -8.03 13.06
CA GLU A 120 -19.83 -8.37 12.72
C GLU A 120 -20.32 -7.60 11.51
N PRO A 121 -21.15 -8.20 10.65
CA PRO A 121 -21.76 -7.47 9.56
C PRO A 121 -22.86 -6.56 10.08
N GLU A 122 -22.73 -5.26 9.86
CA GLU A 122 -23.78 -4.29 10.12
C GLU A 122 -24.54 -3.98 8.82
N ILE A 123 -25.86 -4.12 8.85
CA ILE A 123 -26.73 -3.80 7.72
C ILE A 123 -27.17 -2.35 7.85
N LEU A 124 -26.73 -1.51 6.94
CA LEU A 124 -27.17 -0.12 6.89
C LEU A 124 -28.62 -0.02 6.43
N THR A 125 -29.37 0.86 7.11
CA THR A 125 -30.74 1.23 6.77
C THR A 125 -30.80 2.62 6.11
N GLY A 126 -31.94 2.96 5.52
CA GLY A 126 -32.16 4.26 4.89
C GLY A 126 -31.49 4.38 3.51
N VAL A 127 -30.83 5.51 3.23
CA VAL A 127 -30.22 5.85 1.92
C VAL A 127 -29.13 4.84 1.51
N ASN A 128 -28.52 4.18 2.49
CA ASN A 128 -27.47 3.18 2.29
C ASN A 128 -28.00 1.74 2.50
N ALA A 129 -29.30 1.53 2.46
CA ALA A 129 -29.91 0.20 2.64
C ALA A 129 -29.28 -0.83 1.68
N GLY A 130 -28.95 -2.00 2.24
CA GLY A 130 -28.32 -3.10 1.50
C GLY A 130 -26.80 -3.02 1.35
N LYS A 131 -26.14 -1.99 1.86
CA LYS A 131 -24.70 -2.01 2.04
C LYS A 131 -24.37 -2.66 3.38
N HIS A 132 -23.34 -3.51 3.39
CA HIS A 132 -22.82 -4.18 4.57
C HIS A 132 -21.49 -3.55 4.95
N PHE A 133 -21.32 -3.26 6.23
CA PHE A 133 -20.03 -2.93 6.83
C PHE A 133 -19.72 -3.98 7.88
N PHE A 134 -18.44 -4.14 8.17
CA PHE A 134 -17.98 -4.95 9.28
C PHE A 134 -17.53 -4.00 10.38
N ILE A 135 -18.15 -4.13 11.55
CA ILE A 135 -17.80 -3.38 12.75
C ILE A 135 -17.03 -4.28 13.70
N TYR A 136 -16.19 -3.68 14.53
CA TYR A 136 -15.46 -4.39 15.58
C TYR A 136 -16.42 -5.08 16.55
N SER A 137 -16.08 -6.31 16.96
CA SER A 137 -16.80 -7.06 17.98
C SER A 137 -15.83 -7.53 19.07
N ASP A 138 -16.22 -7.39 20.33
CA ASP A 138 -15.49 -7.97 21.48
C ASP A 138 -15.81 -9.46 21.63
N ASP A 139 -16.91 -9.93 21.04
CA ASP A 139 -17.34 -11.31 21.07
C ASP A 139 -16.75 -12.12 19.91
N GLN A 140 -16.59 -13.41 20.11
CA GLN A 140 -16.21 -14.37 19.09
C GLN A 140 -17.29 -14.45 18.03
N THR A 141 -16.93 -14.21 16.78
CA THR A 141 -17.83 -14.31 15.63
C THR A 141 -17.24 -15.21 14.55
N ASN A 142 -18.01 -15.48 13.51
CA ASN A 142 -17.54 -16.19 12.33
C ASN A 142 -16.84 -15.26 11.31
N TYR A 143 -16.44 -14.07 11.75
CA TYR A 143 -15.76 -13.09 10.91
C TYR A 143 -14.54 -12.53 11.63
N LYS A 144 -13.35 -12.74 11.07
CA LYS A 144 -12.12 -12.05 11.47
C LYS A 144 -11.81 -10.97 10.44
N SER A 145 -11.67 -9.74 10.90
CA SER A 145 -11.17 -8.61 10.11
C SER A 145 -9.69 -8.46 10.33
N ILE A 146 -8.94 -8.40 9.24
CA ILE A 146 -7.49 -8.27 9.24
C ILE A 146 -7.13 -6.95 8.59
N ALA A 147 -6.72 -5.97 9.38
CA ALA A 147 -6.22 -4.69 8.90
C ALA A 147 -4.72 -4.78 8.64
N ILE A 148 -4.33 -4.51 7.40
CA ILE A 148 -2.95 -4.57 6.94
C ILE A 148 -2.51 -3.17 6.53
N SER A 149 -1.39 -2.71 7.05
CA SER A 149 -0.79 -1.41 6.73
C SER A 149 0.62 -1.61 6.19
N VAL A 150 0.87 -1.19 4.95
CA VAL A 150 2.22 -1.23 4.35
C VAL A 150 2.75 0.18 4.20
N SER A 151 3.88 0.46 4.83
CA SER A 151 4.51 1.78 4.88
C SER A 151 5.85 1.80 4.15
N HIS A 152 6.22 2.99 3.66
CA HIS A 152 7.54 3.28 3.10
C HIS A 152 7.92 4.72 3.44
N LEU A 153 9.22 5.01 3.63
CA LEU A 153 9.71 6.32 4.07
C LEU A 153 9.27 7.51 3.20
N THR A 154 9.03 7.30 1.91
CA THR A 154 8.73 8.37 0.94
C THR A 154 7.34 8.28 0.31
N LEU A 155 6.52 7.32 0.74
CA LEU A 155 5.17 7.10 0.24
C LEU A 155 4.15 7.21 1.36
N ASN A 156 2.92 7.49 0.99
CA ASN A 156 1.80 7.34 1.90
C ASN A 156 1.61 5.85 2.23
N THR A 157 1.24 5.55 3.47
CA THR A 157 0.87 4.20 3.90
C THR A 157 -0.30 3.69 3.05
N LEU A 158 -0.18 2.45 2.61
CA LEU A 158 -1.24 1.72 1.92
C LEU A 158 -1.90 0.79 2.93
N ASN A 159 -3.20 0.95 3.11
CA ASN A 159 -4.00 0.16 4.04
C ASN A 159 -5.01 -0.67 3.26
N ASP A 160 -5.24 -1.89 3.71
CA ASP A 160 -6.36 -2.72 3.28
C ASP A 160 -6.91 -3.53 4.45
N THR A 161 -8.12 -4.05 4.28
CA THR A 161 -8.78 -4.87 5.30
C THR A 161 -9.41 -6.10 4.64
N LEU A 162 -8.95 -7.27 5.06
CA LEU A 162 -9.55 -8.54 4.67
C LEU A 162 -10.63 -8.95 5.66
N ILE A 163 -11.68 -9.59 5.16
CA ILE A 163 -12.64 -10.32 5.98
C ILE A 163 -12.47 -11.80 5.68
N ILE A 164 -12.21 -12.59 6.71
CA ILE A 164 -12.06 -14.05 6.61
C ILE A 164 -13.14 -14.73 7.44
N THR A 165 -13.66 -15.80 6.89
CA THR A 165 -14.67 -16.66 7.52
C THR A 165 -14.16 -18.10 7.58
N PRO A 166 -14.67 -18.93 8.53
CA PRO A 166 -14.35 -20.34 8.54
C PRO A 166 -14.71 -20.99 7.19
N LYS A 167 -13.86 -21.86 6.70
CA LYS A 167 -14.18 -22.68 5.53
C LYS A 167 -15.17 -23.76 5.95
N PRO A 168 -16.20 -24.06 5.12
CA PRO A 168 -17.15 -25.13 5.40
C PRO A 168 -16.49 -26.51 5.41
#